data_894a5822012786ea2793769f269b5b5f
#
_entry.id   894a5822012786ea2793769f269b5b5f
#
_cell.length_a   1.000
_cell.length_b   1.000
_cell.length_c   1.000
_cell.angle_alpha   90.00
_cell.angle_beta   90.00
_cell.angle_gamma   90.00
#
_symmetry.space_group_name_H-M   'P 1'
#
loop_
_entity.id
_entity.type
_entity.pdbx_description
1 polymer ?
#
loop_
_entity_poly.entity_id
_entity_poly.type
_entity_poly.pdbx_seq_one_letter_code
_entity_poly.pdbx_strand_id
1 'polypeptide(L)'
;MISEDKDNFHIKLELPGISKEDVKLSVENDVLSVTGNKKQEAKKEETNLIVNEIYYGEFSRTFNLSKDIKVESIDAEFRDGVLNITLPKIEEAKPVVKEINIK
;
A
#
# COMPACT_ATOMS: atom_id res chain seq x y z
N MET A 1 -8.54 -1.29 -2.89
CA MET A 1 -8.92 -0.82 -4.25
C MET A 1 -7.69 -0.70 -5.12
N ILE A 2 -7.77 -1.23 -6.30
CA ILE A 2 -6.70 -1.15 -7.30
C ILE A 2 -7.26 -0.40 -8.51
N SER A 3 -6.53 0.59 -8.98
CA SER A 3 -6.91 1.35 -10.16
C SER A 3 -5.71 1.57 -11.05
N GLU A 4 -5.97 2.01 -12.26
CA GLU A 4 -4.95 2.22 -13.27
C GLU A 4 -5.27 3.46 -14.09
N ASP A 5 -4.27 4.29 -14.32
CA ASP A 5 -4.35 5.35 -15.33
C ASP A 5 -3.27 5.14 -16.39
N LYS A 6 -3.09 6.09 -17.30
CA LYS A 6 -2.13 5.92 -18.40
C LYS A 6 -0.68 5.83 -17.94
N ASP A 7 -0.35 6.42 -16.79
CA ASP A 7 1.03 6.52 -16.32
C ASP A 7 1.33 5.63 -15.13
N ASN A 8 0.32 5.27 -14.33
CA ASN A 8 0.52 4.60 -13.05
C ASN A 8 -0.55 3.56 -12.78
N PHE A 9 -0.17 2.58 -11.96
CA PHE A 9 -1.13 1.80 -11.18
C PHE A 9 -1.20 2.39 -9.79
N HIS A 10 -2.35 2.24 -9.13
CA HIS A 10 -2.58 2.73 -7.79
C HIS A 10 -3.19 1.65 -6.93
N ILE A 11 -2.68 1.51 -5.73
CA ILE A 11 -3.26 0.62 -4.72
C ILE A 11 -3.63 1.46 -3.52
N LYS A 12 -4.85 1.32 -3.06
CA LYS A 12 -5.36 2.04 -1.91
C LYS A 12 -5.85 1.05 -0.87
N LEU A 13 -5.27 1.12 0.32
CA LEU A 13 -5.62 0.25 1.43
C LEU A 13 -6.06 1.08 2.63
N GLU A 14 -7.19 0.73 3.20
CA GLU A 14 -7.66 1.31 4.44
C GLU A 14 -7.12 0.49 5.61
N LEU A 15 -6.35 1.14 6.47
CA LEU A 15 -5.66 0.50 7.59
C LEU A 15 -5.98 1.24 8.89
N PRO A 16 -7.24 1.24 9.32
CA PRO A 16 -7.62 1.99 10.50
C PRO A 16 -6.94 1.44 11.76
N GLY A 17 -6.45 2.33 12.58
CA GLY A 17 -5.81 1.97 13.84
C GLY A 17 -4.39 1.47 13.72
N ILE A 18 -3.79 1.56 12.54
CA ILE A 18 -2.38 1.18 12.31
C ILE A 18 -1.57 2.46 12.14
N SER A 19 -0.40 2.50 12.77
CA SER A 19 0.53 3.62 12.63
C SER A 19 1.44 3.39 11.43
N LYS A 20 1.89 4.48 10.83
CA LYS A 20 2.83 4.43 9.71
C LYS A 20 4.07 3.58 10.02
N GLU A 21 4.58 3.68 11.24
CA GLU A 21 5.77 2.95 11.67
C GLU A 21 5.57 1.45 11.70
N ASP A 22 4.32 1.02 11.77
CA ASP A 22 3.97 -0.40 11.86
C ASP A 22 3.65 -1.03 10.51
N VAL A 23 3.74 -0.24 9.44
CA VAL A 23 3.49 -0.71 8.08
C VAL A 23 4.81 -0.86 7.35
N LYS A 24 4.98 -2.01 6.69
CA LYS A 24 6.17 -2.28 5.87
C LYS A 24 5.76 -2.69 4.47
N LEU A 25 6.48 -2.13 3.51
CA LEU A 25 6.32 -2.46 2.09
C LEU A 25 7.60 -3.07 1.58
N SER A 26 7.47 -4.13 0.82
CA SER A 26 8.62 -4.73 0.14
C SER A 26 8.19 -5.28 -1.21
N VAL A 27 9.15 -5.32 -2.14
CA VAL A 27 8.94 -5.95 -3.45
C VAL A 27 10.05 -6.96 -3.65
N GLU A 28 9.66 -8.18 -3.95
CA GLU A 28 10.58 -9.26 -4.28
C GLU A 28 9.95 -10.13 -5.37
N ASN A 29 10.70 -10.37 -6.43
CA ASN A 29 10.24 -11.19 -7.56
C ASN A 29 8.88 -10.75 -8.12
N ASP A 30 8.71 -9.46 -8.32
CA ASP A 30 7.48 -8.84 -8.81
C ASP A 30 6.27 -9.06 -7.90
N VAL A 31 6.50 -9.32 -6.62
CA VAL A 31 5.44 -9.40 -5.61
C VAL A 31 5.62 -8.27 -4.62
N LEU A 32 4.61 -7.43 -4.52
CA LEU A 32 4.53 -6.39 -3.51
C LEU A 32 3.88 -6.98 -2.26
N SER A 33 4.56 -6.87 -1.15
CA SER A 33 4.05 -7.30 0.15
C SER A 33 3.81 -6.10 1.04
N VAL A 34 2.63 -6.02 1.61
CA VAL A 34 2.26 -5.02 2.59
C VAL A 34 1.98 -5.74 3.89
N THR A 35 2.78 -5.46 4.91
CA THR A 35 2.59 -6.06 6.23
C THR A 35 2.41 -4.98 7.26
N GLY A 36 1.68 -5.29 8.30
CA GLY A 36 1.50 -4.36 9.39
C GLY A 36 1.09 -5.06 10.66
N ASN A 37 1.42 -4.40 11.76
CA ASN A 37 1.07 -4.87 13.08
C ASN A 37 0.18 -3.84 13.75
N LYS A 38 -1.02 -4.25 14.09
CA LYS A 38 -1.89 -3.42 14.90
C LYS A 38 -1.65 -3.76 16.36
N LYS A 39 -1.07 -2.83 17.08
CA LYS A 39 -0.78 -2.97 18.48
C LYS A 39 -1.64 -2.00 19.26
N GLN A 40 -2.50 -2.55 20.09
CA GLN A 40 -3.25 -1.74 21.04
C GLN A 40 -2.71 -1.97 22.42
N GLU A 41 -2.11 -0.94 23.00
CA GLU A 41 -1.70 -0.98 24.39
C GLU A 41 -2.90 -0.75 25.28
N ALA A 42 -3.11 -1.67 26.22
CA ALA A 42 -4.03 -1.43 27.30
C ALA A 42 -3.45 -0.33 28.18
N LYS A 43 -4.24 0.70 28.46
CA LYS A 43 -3.85 1.67 29.47
C LYS A 43 -3.70 0.94 30.79
N LYS A 44 -2.51 1.00 31.34
CA LYS A 44 -2.28 0.60 32.72
C LYS A 44 -2.91 1.64 33.64
N GLU A 45 -4.17 1.50 33.88
CA GLU A 45 -4.77 2.16 35.03
C GLU A 45 -4.71 1.17 36.18
N GLU A 46 -4.08 1.60 37.24
CA GLU A 46 -3.56 0.76 38.29
C GLU A 46 -4.60 -0.01 39.07
N THR A 47 -5.85 0.32 39.01
CA THR A 47 -6.75 -0.20 40.02
C THR A 47 -8.08 -0.69 39.55
N ASN A 48 -8.49 -0.44 38.34
CA ASN A 48 -9.86 -0.75 37.94
C ASN A 48 -10.00 -1.27 36.52
N LEU A 49 -8.98 -1.90 35.99
CA LEU A 49 -9.11 -2.56 34.71
C LEU A 49 -9.90 -3.83 34.90
N ILE A 50 -11.15 -3.74 34.60
CA ILE A 50 -12.02 -4.91 34.56
C ILE A 50 -11.69 -5.77 33.34
N VAL A 51 -11.20 -5.12 32.27
CA VAL A 51 -10.76 -5.80 31.05
C VAL A 51 -9.46 -5.16 30.62
N ASN A 52 -8.40 -5.96 30.60
CA ASN A 52 -7.09 -5.54 30.08
C ASN A 52 -6.86 -6.33 28.80
N GLU A 53 -7.34 -5.79 27.69
CA GLU A 53 -7.12 -6.40 26.40
C GLU A 53 -5.94 -5.75 25.71
N ILE A 54 -4.86 -6.51 25.55
CA ILE A 54 -3.81 -6.17 24.62
C ILE A 54 -4.15 -6.82 23.30
N TYR A 55 -4.52 -6.00 22.35
CA TYR A 55 -4.90 -6.49 21.04
C TYR A 55 -3.73 -6.41 20.09
N TYR A 56 -3.31 -7.56 19.59
CA TYR A 56 -2.32 -7.65 18.54
C TYR A 56 -3.02 -8.14 17.28
N GLY A 57 -2.95 -7.33 16.24
CA GLY A 57 -3.41 -7.73 14.92
C GLY A 57 -2.29 -7.63 13.93
N GLU A 58 -2.01 -8.70 13.25
CA GLU A 58 -1.12 -8.68 12.09
C GLU A 58 -1.96 -8.77 10.83
N PHE A 59 -1.59 -8.01 9.83
CA PHE A 59 -2.16 -8.19 8.51
C PHE A 59 -1.04 -8.33 7.48
N SER A 60 -1.36 -9.03 6.41
CA SER A 60 -0.45 -9.19 5.29
C SER A 60 -1.28 -9.19 4.01
N ARG A 61 -0.85 -8.42 3.05
CA ARG A 61 -1.42 -8.38 1.71
C ARG A 61 -0.31 -8.55 0.71
N THR A 62 -0.57 -9.32 -0.32
CA THR A 62 0.39 -9.47 -1.42
C THR A 62 -0.29 -9.14 -2.74
N PHE A 63 0.46 -8.54 -3.63
CA PHE A 63 0.00 -8.15 -4.95
C PHE A 63 1.04 -8.59 -5.98
N ASN A 64 0.59 -9.33 -6.97
CA ASN A 64 1.44 -9.66 -8.10
C ASN A 64 1.55 -8.45 -9.02
N LEU A 65 2.76 -7.97 -9.22
CA LEU A 65 3.00 -6.79 -10.03
C LEU A 65 3.23 -7.16 -11.48
N SER A 66 2.70 -6.34 -12.37
CA SER A 66 3.04 -6.41 -13.78
C SER A 66 4.53 -6.11 -13.97
N LYS A 67 5.14 -6.74 -14.95
CA LYS A 67 6.52 -6.41 -15.36
C LYS A 67 6.65 -5.02 -15.95
N ASP A 68 5.51 -4.39 -16.24
CA ASP A 68 5.47 -3.03 -16.76
C ASP A 68 5.61 -1.96 -15.66
N ILE A 69 5.81 -2.37 -14.42
CA ILE A 69 5.99 -1.44 -13.30
C ILE A 69 7.47 -1.14 -13.10
N LYS A 70 7.76 0.14 -12.95
CA LYS A 70 9.08 0.62 -12.61
C LYS A 70 9.27 0.55 -11.09
N VAL A 71 9.75 -0.59 -10.63
CA VAL A 71 9.79 -0.94 -9.20
C VAL A 71 10.57 0.08 -8.37
N GLU A 72 11.67 0.59 -8.89
CA GLU A 72 12.51 1.57 -8.17
C GLU A 72 11.84 2.93 -7.98
N SER A 73 10.74 3.16 -8.64
CA SER A 73 10.00 4.42 -8.55
C SER A 73 8.67 4.30 -7.82
N ILE A 74 8.42 3.16 -7.21
CA ILE A 74 7.20 2.97 -6.40
C ILE A 74 7.26 3.94 -5.23
N ASP A 75 6.15 4.63 -5.02
CA ASP A 75 5.97 5.57 -3.92
C ASP A 75 4.77 5.19 -3.07
N ALA A 76 4.83 5.49 -1.80
CA ALA A 76 3.75 5.19 -0.89
C ALA A 76 3.57 6.33 0.09
N GLU A 77 2.31 6.67 0.34
CA GLU A 77 1.94 7.68 1.31
C GLU A 77 0.89 7.12 2.26
N PHE A 78 1.12 7.29 3.54
CA PHE A 78 0.15 6.90 4.57
C PHE A 78 -0.45 8.16 5.19
N ARG A 79 -1.76 8.30 5.07
CA ARG A 79 -2.45 9.48 5.55
C ARG A 79 -3.86 9.14 5.99
N ASP A 80 -4.22 9.59 7.19
CA ASP A 80 -5.57 9.41 7.74
C ASP A 80 -6.05 7.95 7.70
N GLY A 81 -5.14 7.02 8.02
CA GLY A 81 -5.45 5.60 8.04
C GLY A 81 -5.52 4.95 6.65
N VAL A 82 -5.15 5.67 5.62
CA VAL A 82 -5.17 5.16 4.24
C VAL A 82 -3.77 5.12 3.67
N LEU A 83 -3.38 3.95 3.19
CA LEU A 83 -2.13 3.76 2.47
C LEU A 83 -2.40 3.86 0.98
N ASN A 84 -1.78 4.83 0.35
CA ASN A 84 -1.84 5.02 -1.10
C ASN A 84 -0.49 4.66 -1.71
N ILE A 85 -0.49 3.68 -2.59
CA ILE A 85 0.73 3.22 -3.27
C ILE A 85 0.60 3.58 -4.74
N THR A 86 1.58 4.28 -5.25
CA THR A 86 1.67 4.65 -6.66
C THR A 86 2.77 3.84 -7.32
N LEU A 87 2.42 3.12 -8.36
CA LEU A 87 3.33 2.22 -9.07
C LEU A 87 3.46 2.70 -10.51
N PRO A 88 4.51 3.47 -10.82
CA PRO A 88 4.69 4.02 -12.17
C PRO A 88 4.93 2.92 -13.20
N LYS A 89 4.40 3.14 -14.38
CA LYS A 89 4.64 2.26 -15.52
C LYS A 89 5.97 2.62 -16.18
N ILE A 90 6.65 1.61 -16.70
CA ILE A 90 7.78 1.83 -17.57
C ILE A 90 7.31 2.56 -18.85
N GLU A 91 8.19 3.28 -19.52
CA GLU A 91 7.82 4.08 -20.69
C GLU A 91 7.16 3.23 -21.79
N GLU A 92 7.64 2.02 -22.01
CA GLU A 92 7.12 1.12 -23.03
C GLU A 92 5.68 0.65 -22.76
N ALA A 93 5.24 0.75 -21.49
CA ALA A 93 3.88 0.35 -21.10
C ALA A 93 2.89 1.50 -21.13
N LYS A 94 3.37 2.73 -21.34
CA LYS A 94 2.50 3.89 -21.44
C LYS A 94 1.88 3.97 -22.82
N PRO A 95 0.60 4.39 -22.94
CA PRO A 95 -0.02 4.55 -24.25
C PRO A 95 0.76 5.52 -25.14
N VAL A 96 0.96 5.11 -26.37
CA VAL A 96 1.54 5.97 -27.40
C VAL A 96 0.40 6.49 -28.26
N VAL A 97 0.24 7.81 -28.23
CA VAL A 97 -0.74 8.45 -29.13
C VAL A 97 -0.04 8.79 -30.42
N LYS A 98 -0.49 8.17 -31.48
CA LYS A 98 -0.01 8.47 -32.83
C LYS A 98 -1.12 9.17 -33.60
N GLU A 99 -0.82 10.41 -33.98
CA GLU A 99 -1.72 11.14 -34.84
C GLU A 99 -1.49 10.74 -36.29
N ILE A 100 -2.56 10.37 -36.97
CA ILE A 100 -2.49 9.91 -38.36
C ILE A 100 -2.99 11.02 -39.23
N ASN A 101 -2.18 11.41 -40.21
CA ASN A 101 -2.57 12.39 -41.20
C ASN A 101 -3.51 11.78 -42.22
N ILE A 102 -4.59 12.46 -42.46
CA ILE A 102 -5.57 12.05 -43.49
C ILE A 102 -5.14 12.65 -44.81
N LYS A 103 -4.98 11.78 -45.79
CA LYS A 103 -4.68 12.20 -47.17
C LYS A 103 -5.92 12.76 -47.87
#